data_19fbd391b521d4c1920ea1f1ca6b2499
#
_entry.id   19fbd391b521d4c1920ea1f1ca6b2499
#
_cell.length_a   1.000
_cell.length_b   1.000
_cell.length_c   1.000
_cell.angle_alpha   90.00
_cell.angle_beta   90.00
_cell.angle_gamma   90.00
#
_symmetry.space_group_name_H-M   'P 1'
#
loop_
_entity.id
_entity.type
_entity.pdbx_description
1 polymer ?
#
loop_
_entity_poly.entity_id
_entity_poly.type
_entity_poly.pdbx_seq_one_letter_code
_entity_poly.pdbx_strand_id
1 'polypeptide(L)'
;AMPVKHLNIWRKYLPDVMYVNIYGPTEITCNCTYYIVDREFQPGDVLPMGKAFPNEKVFLLDEEDKLITEKNKNGELCVTGSALALGYYKNREQTAKVFVQNPLNDRYLEPMYRTGDLAYYNERGELCFATRKDFQIKHMGRRIELGEIEAAMDKVPEIVRSCCIFDTVKSKIVAFYEGDIERRPLAKALGQYVPAFMVPNVFRQVESMPLTKNGKIDRKALTAMYQEEKK
;
A
#
# COMPACT_ATOMS: atom_id res chain seq x y z
N ALA A 1 -6.53 -5.97 -3.54
CA ALA A 1 -7.83 -6.02 -4.23
C ALA A 1 -7.99 -7.38 -4.90
N MET A 2 -9.23 -7.88 -4.99
CA MET A 2 -9.55 -9.12 -5.69
C MET A 2 -9.37 -8.93 -7.20
N PRO A 3 -8.59 -9.78 -7.90
CA PRO A 3 -8.46 -9.68 -9.34
C PRO A 3 -9.79 -10.04 -10.03
N VAL A 4 -10.26 -9.15 -10.92
CA VAL A 4 -11.51 -9.33 -11.67
C VAL A 4 -11.55 -10.65 -12.45
N LYS A 5 -10.40 -11.07 -13.02
CA LYS A 5 -10.29 -12.36 -13.71
C LYS A 5 -10.77 -13.53 -12.84
N HIS A 6 -10.38 -13.60 -11.58
CA HIS A 6 -10.77 -14.67 -10.67
C HIS A 6 -12.24 -14.53 -10.22
N LEU A 7 -12.68 -13.30 -9.97
CA LEU A 7 -14.08 -13.00 -9.67
C LEU A 7 -15.00 -13.52 -10.80
N ASN A 8 -14.65 -13.24 -12.06
CA ASN A 8 -15.45 -13.66 -13.20
C ASN A 8 -15.52 -15.21 -13.35
N ILE A 9 -14.45 -15.93 -12.98
CA ILE A 9 -14.49 -17.39 -12.91
C ILE A 9 -15.54 -17.86 -11.89
N TRP A 10 -15.49 -17.33 -10.68
CA TRP A 10 -16.46 -17.69 -9.63
C TRP A 10 -17.90 -17.37 -10.05
N ARG A 11 -18.14 -16.17 -10.58
CA ARG A 11 -19.47 -15.74 -11.04
C ARG A 11 -20.03 -16.61 -12.16
N LYS A 12 -19.17 -17.16 -13.01
CA LYS A 12 -19.59 -18.10 -14.07
C LYS A 12 -20.15 -19.41 -13.50
N TYR A 13 -19.53 -19.93 -12.43
CA TYR A 13 -19.91 -21.22 -11.86
C TYR A 13 -20.92 -21.12 -10.70
N LEU A 14 -20.98 -19.96 -10.06
CA LEU A 14 -21.86 -19.68 -8.92
C LEU A 14 -22.59 -18.34 -9.16
N PRO A 15 -23.50 -18.25 -10.16
CA PRO A 15 -24.13 -17.00 -10.57
C PRO A 15 -25.08 -16.41 -9.50
N ASP A 16 -25.66 -17.24 -8.65
CA ASP A 16 -26.64 -16.85 -7.64
C ASP A 16 -26.00 -16.38 -6.32
N VAL A 17 -24.68 -16.43 -6.22
CA VAL A 17 -23.96 -15.98 -5.03
C VAL A 17 -23.78 -14.46 -5.05
N MET A 18 -24.05 -13.82 -3.92
CA MET A 18 -23.74 -12.40 -3.72
C MET A 18 -22.22 -12.22 -3.49
N TYR A 19 -21.57 -11.49 -4.38
CA TYR A 19 -20.14 -11.15 -4.29
C TYR A 19 -19.98 -9.75 -3.72
N VAL A 20 -19.15 -9.62 -2.69
CA VAL A 20 -18.90 -8.34 -2.02
C VAL A 20 -17.41 -8.09 -1.94
N ASN A 21 -16.95 -6.98 -2.50
CA ASN A 21 -15.59 -6.49 -2.30
C ASN A 21 -15.57 -5.66 -1.02
N ILE A 22 -14.71 -5.99 -0.08
CA ILE A 22 -14.54 -5.28 1.18
C ILE A 22 -13.14 -4.71 1.29
N TYR A 23 -13.02 -3.53 1.92
CA TYR A 23 -11.76 -2.90 2.18
C TYR A 23 -11.70 -2.40 3.62
N GLY A 24 -10.52 -2.52 4.22
CA GLY A 24 -10.18 -1.92 5.48
C GLY A 24 -8.80 -2.35 5.97
N PRO A 25 -8.04 -1.44 6.58
CA PRO A 25 -6.81 -1.76 7.30
C PRO A 25 -7.12 -2.29 8.71
N THR A 26 -6.12 -2.89 9.32
CA THR A 26 -6.21 -3.42 10.71
C THR A 26 -6.59 -2.34 11.71
N GLU A 27 -6.16 -1.12 11.48
CA GLU A 27 -6.36 0.06 12.33
C GLU A 27 -7.82 0.50 12.46
N ILE A 28 -8.71 -0.02 11.62
CA ILE A 28 -10.16 0.17 11.69
C ILE A 28 -10.90 -1.15 11.86
N THR A 29 -10.32 -2.06 12.60
CA THR A 29 -10.93 -3.34 13.02
C THR A 29 -11.52 -4.10 11.83
N CYS A 30 -10.68 -4.38 10.82
CA CYS A 30 -10.91 -5.21 9.66
C CYS A 30 -11.46 -4.50 8.41
N ASN A 31 -12.62 -3.87 8.44
CA ASN A 31 -13.24 -3.31 7.22
C ASN A 31 -13.95 -1.99 7.50
N CYS A 32 -13.86 -1.03 6.57
CA CYS A 32 -14.61 0.23 6.63
C CYS A 32 -15.48 0.49 5.40
N THR A 33 -15.25 -0.23 4.29
CA THR A 33 -16.09 -0.09 3.10
C THR A 33 -16.46 -1.44 2.51
N TYR A 34 -17.55 -1.44 1.74
CA TYR A 34 -18.01 -2.59 0.97
C TYR A 34 -18.61 -2.17 -0.37
N TYR A 35 -18.42 -3.03 -1.36
CA TYR A 35 -19.04 -2.91 -2.69
C TYR A 35 -19.71 -4.23 -3.06
N ILE A 36 -21.01 -4.22 -3.28
CA ILE A 36 -21.75 -5.36 -3.82
C ILE A 36 -21.52 -5.38 -5.33
N VAL A 37 -20.99 -6.48 -5.86
CA VAL A 37 -20.69 -6.62 -7.27
C VAL A 37 -21.98 -6.83 -8.06
N ASP A 38 -22.53 -5.74 -8.55
CA ASP A 38 -23.85 -5.65 -9.20
C ASP A 38 -23.79 -5.65 -10.74
N ARG A 39 -22.59 -5.64 -11.32
CA ARG A 39 -22.38 -5.61 -12.77
C ARG A 39 -21.19 -6.47 -13.20
N GLU A 40 -21.01 -6.60 -14.50
CA GLU A 40 -19.82 -7.23 -15.08
C GLU A 40 -18.62 -6.28 -15.06
N PHE A 41 -17.46 -6.84 -14.85
CA PHE A 41 -16.16 -6.16 -14.93
C PHE A 41 -15.27 -6.89 -15.92
N GLN A 42 -14.54 -6.13 -16.75
CA GLN A 42 -13.58 -6.69 -17.69
C GLN A 42 -12.23 -6.96 -17.00
N PRO A 43 -11.44 -7.93 -17.49
CA PRO A 43 -10.07 -8.11 -17.01
C PRO A 43 -9.28 -6.82 -17.15
N GLY A 44 -8.76 -6.31 -16.03
CA GLY A 44 -8.06 -5.02 -15.97
C GLY A 44 -8.87 -3.88 -15.36
N ASP A 45 -10.19 -4.03 -15.21
CA ASP A 45 -10.99 -3.05 -14.48
C ASP A 45 -10.60 -3.01 -13.00
N VAL A 46 -10.72 -1.82 -12.43
CA VAL A 46 -10.56 -1.61 -10.97
C VAL A 46 -11.91 -1.88 -10.30
N LEU A 47 -11.93 -2.89 -9.42
CA LEU A 47 -13.12 -3.18 -8.62
C LEU A 47 -13.28 -2.09 -7.56
N PRO A 48 -14.44 -1.42 -7.47
CA PRO A 48 -14.66 -0.36 -6.47
C PRO A 48 -14.49 -0.88 -5.04
N MET A 49 -14.00 -0.01 -4.16
CA MET A 49 -14.01 -0.22 -2.70
C MET A 49 -15.42 -0.03 -2.14
N GLY A 50 -16.25 0.70 -2.86
CA GLY A 50 -17.66 0.92 -2.56
C GLY A 50 -17.91 2.04 -1.57
N LYS A 51 -18.85 1.83 -0.65
CA LYS A 51 -19.30 2.81 0.33
C LYS A 51 -18.95 2.39 1.76
N ALA A 52 -18.89 3.37 2.65
CA ALA A 52 -18.64 3.12 4.07
C ALA A 52 -19.74 2.26 4.72
N PHE A 53 -19.37 1.48 5.74
CA PHE A 53 -20.35 0.87 6.65
C PHE A 53 -21.11 1.95 7.45
N PRO A 54 -22.32 1.66 7.97
CA PRO A 54 -23.16 2.67 8.60
C PRO A 54 -22.54 3.48 9.74
N ASN A 55 -21.61 2.88 10.51
CA ASN A 55 -20.91 3.54 11.63
C ASN A 55 -19.55 4.11 11.26
N GLU A 56 -19.18 4.07 9.99
CA GLU A 56 -17.90 4.58 9.50
C GLU A 56 -18.14 5.74 8.55
N LYS A 57 -17.23 6.71 8.55
CA LYS A 57 -17.13 7.74 7.51
C LYS A 57 -15.81 7.56 6.80
N VAL A 58 -15.86 7.53 5.48
CA VAL A 58 -14.70 7.40 4.62
C VAL A 58 -14.69 8.58 3.64
N PHE A 59 -13.58 9.27 3.54
CA PHE A 59 -13.41 10.44 2.69
C PHE A 59 -11.97 10.59 2.21
N LEU A 60 -11.75 11.43 1.22
CA LEU A 60 -10.46 11.69 0.62
C LEU A 60 -9.98 13.09 1.00
N LEU A 61 -8.71 13.19 1.42
CA LEU A 61 -8.04 14.47 1.68
C LEU A 61 -6.90 14.69 0.69
N ASP A 62 -6.72 15.95 0.29
CA ASP A 62 -5.52 16.37 -0.44
C ASP A 62 -4.33 16.65 0.51
N GLU A 63 -3.22 17.17 -0.03
CA GLU A 63 -2.01 17.47 0.73
C GLU A 63 -2.19 18.65 1.70
N GLU A 64 -3.23 19.48 1.49
CA GLU A 64 -3.59 20.62 2.36
C GLU A 64 -4.76 20.29 3.30
N ASP A 65 -5.07 19.01 3.48
CA ASP A 65 -6.16 18.51 4.33
C ASP A 65 -7.56 18.97 3.90
N LYS A 66 -7.74 19.32 2.62
CA LYS A 66 -9.05 19.67 2.06
C LYS A 66 -9.77 18.45 1.53
N LEU A 67 -11.09 18.43 1.71
CA LEU A 67 -11.95 17.37 1.20
C LEU A 67 -11.92 17.32 -0.33
N ILE A 68 -11.66 16.15 -0.89
CA ILE A 68 -11.78 15.86 -2.31
C ILE A 68 -13.14 15.22 -2.59
N THR A 69 -13.92 15.85 -3.46
CA THR A 69 -15.19 15.34 -4.00
C THR A 69 -15.17 15.19 -5.51
N GLU A 70 -14.13 15.73 -6.15
CA GLU A 70 -13.95 15.69 -7.60
C GLU A 70 -13.61 14.27 -8.08
N LYS A 71 -14.20 13.89 -9.22
CA LYS A 71 -13.92 12.62 -9.88
C LYS A 71 -12.49 12.58 -10.41
N ASN A 72 -11.91 11.38 -10.40
CA ASN A 72 -10.57 11.07 -10.93
C ASN A 72 -9.42 11.87 -10.29
N LYS A 73 -9.69 12.54 -9.17
CA LYS A 73 -8.66 13.21 -8.38
C LYS A 73 -8.24 12.30 -7.23
N ASN A 74 -6.95 11.97 -7.16
CA ASN A 74 -6.40 11.16 -6.09
C ASN A 74 -6.31 11.95 -4.78
N GLY A 75 -6.69 11.32 -3.68
CA GLY A 75 -6.50 11.81 -2.32
C GLY A 75 -6.18 10.69 -1.35
N GLU A 76 -5.65 11.06 -0.19
CA GLU A 76 -5.43 10.10 0.88
C GLU A 76 -6.77 9.66 1.46
N LEU A 77 -6.99 8.35 1.51
CA LEU A 77 -8.17 7.77 2.13
C LEU A 77 -8.06 7.90 3.65
N CYS A 78 -9.05 8.56 4.24
CA CYS A 78 -9.15 8.78 5.68
C CYS A 78 -10.45 8.18 6.21
N VAL A 79 -10.40 7.69 7.45
CA VAL A 79 -11.53 7.00 8.07
C VAL A 79 -11.77 7.53 9.48
N THR A 80 -13.03 7.80 9.81
CA THR A 80 -13.50 8.03 11.18
C THR A 80 -14.63 7.05 11.48
N GLY A 81 -14.86 6.76 12.74
CA GLY A 81 -15.97 5.90 13.15
C GLY A 81 -15.69 5.04 14.36
N SER A 82 -16.63 4.18 14.69
CA SER A 82 -16.60 3.38 15.91
C SER A 82 -15.65 2.18 15.85
N ALA A 83 -15.24 1.76 14.65
CA ALA A 83 -14.30 0.66 14.45
C ALA A 83 -12.81 1.10 14.52
N LEU A 84 -12.57 2.40 14.74
CA LEU A 84 -11.22 2.95 14.84
C LEU A 84 -10.49 2.37 16.06
N ALA A 85 -9.27 1.85 15.85
CA ALA A 85 -8.41 1.40 16.94
C ALA A 85 -7.94 2.59 17.79
N LEU A 86 -7.53 2.32 19.03
CA LEU A 86 -6.99 3.35 19.94
C LEU A 86 -5.55 3.77 19.56
N GLY A 87 -4.90 3.03 18.69
CA GLY A 87 -3.53 3.26 18.24
C GLY A 87 -2.66 2.01 18.30
N TYR A 88 -1.36 2.19 18.11
CA TYR A 88 -0.39 1.10 18.17
C TYR A 88 0.09 0.85 19.60
N TYR A 89 0.08 -0.41 20.02
CA TYR A 89 0.51 -0.81 21.36
C TYR A 89 1.95 -0.39 21.64
N LYS A 90 2.16 0.36 22.73
CA LYS A 90 3.47 0.90 23.17
C LYS A 90 4.22 1.74 22.11
N ASN A 91 3.53 2.23 21.06
CA ASN A 91 4.12 3.07 20.02
C ASN A 91 3.33 4.37 19.85
N ARG A 92 3.51 5.28 20.81
CA ARG A 92 2.81 6.58 20.83
C ARG A 92 3.22 7.48 19.68
N GLU A 93 4.49 7.43 19.28
CA GLU A 93 5.01 8.26 18.20
C GLU A 93 4.35 7.91 16.86
N GLN A 94 4.31 6.63 16.52
CA GLN A 94 3.63 6.18 15.29
C GLN A 94 2.12 6.39 15.36
N THR A 95 1.51 6.19 16.53
CA THR A 95 0.09 6.46 16.75
C THR A 95 -0.23 7.92 16.42
N ALA A 96 0.51 8.87 16.97
CA ALA A 96 0.28 10.30 16.77
C ALA A 96 0.46 10.77 15.30
N LYS A 97 1.20 10.01 14.47
CA LYS A 97 1.40 10.33 13.04
C LYS A 97 0.17 10.01 12.18
N VAL A 98 -0.60 8.99 12.56
CA VAL A 98 -1.67 8.46 11.69
C VAL A 98 -3.06 8.48 12.33
N PHE A 99 -3.15 8.46 13.66
CA PHE A 99 -4.40 8.68 14.39
C PHE A 99 -4.44 10.14 14.85
N VAL A 100 -5.11 10.95 14.06
CA VAL A 100 -5.10 12.42 14.22
C VAL A 100 -6.51 12.95 14.37
N GLN A 101 -6.64 14.24 14.76
CA GLN A 101 -7.92 14.92 14.70
C GLN A 101 -8.37 15.04 13.25
N ASN A 102 -9.67 14.80 12.97
CA ASN A 102 -10.27 15.06 11.68
C ASN A 102 -10.19 16.55 11.35
N PRO A 103 -9.43 16.97 10.32
CA PRO A 103 -9.26 18.40 9.99
C PRO A 103 -10.54 19.06 9.47
N LEU A 104 -11.53 18.26 9.06
CA LEU A 104 -12.84 18.76 8.60
C LEU A 104 -13.81 19.04 9.75
N ASN A 105 -13.43 18.73 11.00
CA ASN A 105 -14.24 18.92 12.18
C ASN A 105 -13.48 19.70 13.26
N ASP A 106 -13.89 20.94 13.48
CA ASP A 106 -13.35 21.85 14.48
C ASP A 106 -14.22 22.00 15.75
N ARG A 107 -15.37 21.31 15.79
CA ARG A 107 -16.38 21.47 16.85
C ARG A 107 -16.21 20.53 18.03
N TYR A 108 -15.67 19.32 17.78
CA TYR A 108 -15.45 18.30 18.80
C TYR A 108 -14.31 17.36 18.40
N LEU A 109 -13.79 16.64 19.39
CA LEU A 109 -12.74 15.64 19.13
C LEU A 109 -13.33 14.47 18.31
N GLU A 110 -12.89 14.37 17.06
CA GLU A 110 -13.24 13.27 16.16
C GLU A 110 -11.93 12.62 15.65
N PRO A 111 -11.47 11.55 16.31
CA PRO A 111 -10.30 10.84 15.85
C PRO A 111 -10.48 10.29 14.44
N MET A 112 -9.42 10.40 13.64
CA MET A 112 -9.36 9.94 12.27
C MET A 112 -8.10 9.12 12.05
N TYR A 113 -8.19 8.06 11.26
CA TYR A 113 -7.05 7.30 10.78
C TYR A 113 -6.68 7.69 9.35
N ARG A 114 -5.41 8.07 9.15
CA ARG A 114 -4.80 8.27 7.84
C ARG A 114 -4.27 6.94 7.34
N THR A 115 -4.89 6.38 6.29
CA THR A 115 -4.58 5.01 5.87
C THR A 115 -3.26 4.90 5.10
N GLY A 116 -2.76 6.00 4.55
CA GLY A 116 -1.66 6.00 3.59
C GLY A 116 -2.05 5.43 2.21
N ASP A 117 -3.29 5.00 2.03
CA ASP A 117 -3.82 4.58 0.73
C ASP A 117 -4.31 5.80 -0.05
N LEU A 118 -3.94 5.91 -1.32
CA LEU A 118 -4.49 6.87 -2.26
C LEU A 118 -5.68 6.23 -2.99
N ALA A 119 -6.77 6.95 -3.05
CA ALA A 119 -8.00 6.54 -3.71
C ALA A 119 -8.60 7.71 -4.51
N TYR A 120 -9.57 7.41 -5.34
CA TYR A 120 -10.29 8.39 -6.15
C TYR A 120 -11.74 7.98 -6.34
N TYR A 121 -12.59 8.95 -6.67
CA TYR A 121 -13.95 8.67 -7.14
C TYR A 121 -13.94 8.52 -8.66
N ASN A 122 -14.43 7.38 -9.19
CA ASN A 122 -14.53 7.16 -10.62
C ASN A 122 -15.68 7.98 -11.25
N GLU A 123 -15.90 7.83 -12.56
CA GLU A 123 -16.98 8.53 -13.29
C GLU A 123 -18.38 8.25 -12.73
N ARG A 124 -18.58 7.14 -12.03
CA ARG A 124 -19.83 6.76 -11.37
C ARG A 124 -19.93 7.27 -9.93
N GLY A 125 -18.90 7.97 -9.42
CA GLY A 125 -18.83 8.40 -8.04
C GLY A 125 -18.49 7.26 -7.06
N GLU A 126 -17.99 6.12 -7.55
CA GLU A 126 -17.62 4.99 -6.72
C GLU A 126 -16.16 5.15 -6.26
N LEU A 127 -15.90 4.89 -4.99
CA LEU A 127 -14.56 4.95 -4.41
C LEU A 127 -13.70 3.79 -4.96
N CYS A 128 -12.56 4.11 -5.54
CA CYS A 128 -11.62 3.17 -6.14
C CYS A 128 -10.22 3.34 -5.54
N PHE A 129 -9.53 2.23 -5.32
CA PHE A 129 -8.14 2.25 -4.89
C PHE A 129 -7.23 2.65 -6.05
N ALA A 130 -6.29 3.56 -5.80
CA ALA A 130 -5.29 3.97 -6.79
C ALA A 130 -3.93 3.32 -6.49
N THR A 131 -3.32 3.67 -5.37
CA THR A 131 -1.99 3.20 -4.96
C THR A 131 -1.77 3.48 -3.47
N ARG A 132 -0.57 3.23 -2.97
CA ARG A 132 -0.17 3.68 -1.64
C ARG A 132 0.67 4.95 -1.70
N LYS A 133 0.51 5.82 -0.70
CA LYS A 133 1.34 7.01 -0.48
C LYS A 133 2.75 6.63 -0.01
N ASP A 134 2.84 5.55 0.75
CA ASP A 134 4.06 4.92 1.23
C ASP A 134 4.45 3.69 0.38
N PHE A 135 5.60 3.11 0.69
CA PHE A 135 6.10 1.91 0.00
C PHE A 135 5.66 0.60 0.66
N GLN A 136 4.55 0.64 1.38
CA GLN A 136 3.97 -0.55 1.96
C GLN A 136 3.36 -1.45 0.90
N ILE A 137 3.62 -2.74 1.02
CA ILE A 137 3.12 -3.76 0.10
C ILE A 137 2.32 -4.82 0.84
N LYS A 138 1.49 -5.53 0.10
CA LYS A 138 0.85 -6.77 0.56
C LYS A 138 1.49 -7.94 -0.17
N HIS A 139 2.30 -8.72 0.54
CA HIS A 139 3.03 -9.87 -0.01
C HIS A 139 2.74 -11.13 0.79
N MET A 140 2.30 -12.20 0.12
CA MET A 140 1.92 -13.49 0.74
C MET A 140 0.93 -13.33 1.91
N GLY A 141 -0.07 -12.43 1.76
CA GLY A 141 -1.07 -12.15 2.78
C GLY A 141 -0.58 -11.29 3.96
N ARG A 142 0.68 -10.86 3.94
CA ARG A 142 1.30 -10.04 4.99
C ARG A 142 1.49 -8.62 4.53
N ARG A 143 1.35 -7.68 5.44
CA ARG A 143 1.65 -6.26 5.26
C ARG A 143 3.14 -6.06 5.51
N ILE A 144 3.88 -5.54 4.54
CA ILE A 144 5.33 -5.35 4.59
C ILE A 144 5.65 -3.91 4.22
N GLU A 145 6.43 -3.25 5.07
CA GLU A 145 7.04 -1.96 4.77
C GLU A 145 8.37 -2.21 4.04
N LEU A 146 8.50 -1.77 2.80
CA LEU A 146 9.77 -1.89 2.08
C LEU A 146 10.89 -1.14 2.80
N GLY A 147 10.58 -0.05 3.50
CA GLY A 147 11.51 0.69 4.33
C GLY A 147 12.11 -0.10 5.49
N GLU A 148 11.40 -1.09 6.05
CA GLU A 148 11.96 -1.97 7.09
C GLU A 148 13.06 -2.87 6.52
N ILE A 149 12.89 -3.33 5.29
CA ILE A 149 13.91 -4.13 4.59
C ILE A 149 15.13 -3.26 4.30
N GLU A 150 14.91 -2.03 3.83
CA GLU A 150 15.98 -1.06 3.56
C GLU A 150 16.76 -0.73 4.84
N ALA A 151 16.06 -0.45 5.94
CA ALA A 151 16.68 -0.22 7.24
C ALA A 151 17.45 -1.44 7.77
N ALA A 152 17.06 -2.66 7.40
CA ALA A 152 17.81 -3.86 7.70
C ALA A 152 19.06 -4.00 6.81
N MET A 153 18.95 -3.63 5.53
CA MET A 153 20.10 -3.59 4.61
C MET A 153 21.15 -2.57 5.05
N ASP A 154 20.73 -1.42 5.55
CA ASP A 154 21.64 -0.38 6.07
C ASP A 154 22.46 -0.83 7.29
N LYS A 155 22.07 -1.93 7.96
CA LYS A 155 22.85 -2.55 9.06
C LYS A 155 23.95 -3.48 8.57
N VAL A 156 23.99 -3.81 7.29
CA VAL A 156 25.01 -4.65 6.68
C VAL A 156 26.18 -3.75 6.27
N PRO A 157 27.38 -3.91 6.86
CA PRO A 157 28.50 -2.96 6.69
C PRO A 157 28.95 -2.76 5.25
N GLU A 158 28.80 -3.78 4.41
CA GLU A 158 29.21 -3.77 3.01
C GLU A 158 28.20 -3.03 2.10
N ILE A 159 27.04 -2.62 2.63
CA ILE A 159 26.01 -1.87 1.89
C ILE A 159 26.25 -0.38 2.08
N VAL A 160 26.32 0.35 0.97
CA VAL A 160 26.44 1.82 0.94
C VAL A 160 25.06 2.47 0.86
N ARG A 161 24.21 1.92 -0.01
CA ARG A 161 22.82 2.37 -0.21
C ARG A 161 21.97 1.21 -0.64
N SER A 162 20.70 1.26 -0.27
CA SER A 162 19.72 0.27 -0.70
C SER A 162 18.37 0.87 -1.04
N CYS A 163 17.62 0.17 -1.88
CA CYS A 163 16.25 0.52 -2.20
C CYS A 163 15.47 -0.72 -2.63
N CYS A 164 14.30 -0.91 -2.06
CA CYS A 164 13.43 -2.03 -2.41
C CYS A 164 12.26 -1.57 -3.28
N ILE A 165 11.94 -2.34 -4.30
CA ILE A 165 10.72 -2.19 -5.10
C ILE A 165 9.91 -3.48 -5.06
N PHE A 166 8.64 -3.39 -5.43
CA PHE A 166 7.77 -4.56 -5.50
C PHE A 166 7.29 -4.79 -6.93
N ASP A 167 7.62 -5.96 -7.46
CA ASP A 167 7.11 -6.45 -8.73
C ASP A 167 5.69 -7.02 -8.51
N THR A 168 4.68 -6.23 -8.84
CA THR A 168 3.27 -6.62 -8.66
C THR A 168 2.84 -7.77 -9.58
N VAL A 169 3.49 -7.94 -10.74
CA VAL A 169 3.16 -9.00 -11.71
C VAL A 169 3.65 -10.36 -11.23
N LYS A 170 4.91 -10.43 -10.78
CA LYS A 170 5.52 -11.67 -10.28
C LYS A 170 5.40 -11.83 -8.77
N SER A 171 4.81 -10.86 -8.08
CA SER A 171 4.69 -10.80 -6.61
C SER A 171 6.04 -11.01 -5.93
N LYS A 172 7.06 -10.21 -6.30
CA LYS A 172 8.43 -10.34 -5.78
C LYS A 172 8.94 -9.03 -5.20
N ILE A 173 9.60 -9.12 -4.07
CA ILE A 173 10.41 -8.03 -3.51
C ILE A 173 11.76 -8.06 -4.24
N VAL A 174 12.15 -6.91 -4.79
CA VAL A 174 13.42 -6.70 -5.50
C VAL A 174 14.21 -5.66 -4.73
N ALA A 175 15.40 -6.01 -4.27
CA ALA A 175 16.33 -5.09 -3.62
C ALA A 175 17.45 -4.69 -4.58
N PHE A 176 17.58 -3.38 -4.80
CA PHE A 176 18.74 -2.78 -5.43
C PHE A 176 19.71 -2.32 -4.34
N TYR A 177 21.01 -2.45 -4.57
CA TYR A 177 22.00 -2.00 -3.60
C TYR A 177 23.33 -1.62 -4.25
N GLU A 178 23.97 -0.62 -3.68
CA GLU A 178 25.39 -0.30 -3.86
C GLU A 178 26.16 -0.95 -2.71
N GLY A 179 27.24 -1.64 -2.99
CA GLY A 179 28.07 -2.28 -1.97
C GLY A 179 28.85 -3.46 -2.51
N ASP A 180 29.81 -3.94 -1.74
CA ASP A 180 30.69 -5.05 -2.12
C ASP A 180 30.32 -6.33 -1.34
N ILE A 181 29.16 -6.87 -1.64
CA ILE A 181 28.66 -8.10 -1.06
C ILE A 181 27.85 -8.90 -2.08
N GLU A 182 28.08 -10.20 -2.14
CA GLU A 182 27.30 -11.08 -2.99
C GLU A 182 25.90 -11.37 -2.44
N ARG A 183 24.97 -11.75 -3.34
CA ARG A 183 23.57 -12.04 -3.02
C ARG A 183 23.38 -13.02 -1.86
N ARG A 184 24.13 -14.15 -1.83
CA ARG A 184 23.93 -15.20 -0.80
C ARG A 184 24.32 -14.74 0.60
N PRO A 185 25.51 -14.16 0.81
CA PRO A 185 25.88 -13.54 2.09
C PRO A 185 24.90 -12.45 2.53
N LEU A 186 24.47 -11.56 1.61
CA LEU A 186 23.52 -10.50 1.91
C LEU A 186 22.17 -11.06 2.38
N ALA A 187 21.60 -12.03 1.67
CA ALA A 187 20.34 -12.66 2.07
C ALA A 187 20.43 -13.34 3.45
N LYS A 188 21.58 -13.96 3.76
CA LYS A 188 21.84 -14.57 5.07
C LYS A 188 21.95 -13.51 6.17
N ALA A 189 22.64 -12.40 5.92
CA ALA A 189 22.77 -11.30 6.86
C ALA A 189 21.39 -10.66 7.15
N LEU A 190 20.59 -10.41 6.12
CA LEU A 190 19.24 -9.87 6.28
C LEU A 190 18.31 -10.76 7.11
N GLY A 191 18.44 -12.08 7.01
CA GLY A 191 17.67 -13.03 7.82
C GLY A 191 17.91 -12.93 9.32
N GLN A 192 18.90 -12.18 9.78
CA GLN A 192 19.14 -11.86 11.19
C GLN A 192 18.32 -10.66 11.66
N TYR A 193 17.88 -9.80 10.76
CA TYR A 193 17.21 -8.53 11.07
C TYR A 193 15.73 -8.53 10.69
N VAL A 194 15.34 -9.31 9.68
CA VAL A 194 13.94 -9.38 9.21
C VAL A 194 13.48 -10.82 9.10
N PRO A 195 12.17 -11.09 9.27
CA PRO A 195 11.59 -12.39 9.03
C PRO A 195 11.82 -12.90 7.61
N ALA A 196 11.89 -14.21 7.41
CA ALA A 196 12.21 -14.84 6.13
C ALA A 196 11.30 -14.39 4.96
N PHE A 197 10.02 -14.09 5.23
CA PHE A 197 9.08 -13.61 4.22
C PHE A 197 9.33 -12.17 3.74
N MET A 198 10.17 -11.41 4.44
CA MET A 198 10.59 -10.06 4.07
C MET A 198 11.93 -10.04 3.33
N VAL A 199 12.68 -11.15 3.35
CA VAL A 199 13.94 -11.23 2.60
C VAL A 199 13.66 -11.12 1.10
N PRO A 200 14.31 -10.18 0.37
CA PRO A 200 14.05 -9.97 -1.04
C PRO A 200 14.22 -11.23 -1.90
N ASN A 201 13.31 -11.43 -2.84
CA ASN A 201 13.37 -12.55 -3.78
C ASN A 201 14.47 -12.36 -4.83
N VAL A 202 14.74 -11.09 -5.17
CA VAL A 202 15.70 -10.67 -6.19
C VAL A 202 16.60 -9.61 -5.60
N PHE A 203 17.91 -9.76 -5.79
CA PHE A 203 18.91 -8.77 -5.44
C PHE A 203 19.59 -8.28 -6.73
N ARG A 204 19.79 -6.97 -6.83
CA ARG A 204 20.42 -6.27 -7.95
C ARG A 204 21.50 -5.35 -7.41
N GLN A 205 22.76 -5.73 -7.58
CA GLN A 205 23.88 -4.85 -7.32
C GLN A 205 23.95 -3.82 -8.45
N VAL A 206 24.12 -2.56 -8.11
CA VAL A 206 24.29 -1.44 -9.03
C VAL A 206 25.55 -0.66 -8.65
N GLU A 207 26.22 -0.10 -9.66
CA GLU A 207 27.40 0.75 -9.42
C GLU A 207 27.01 2.07 -8.75
N SER A 208 25.85 2.62 -9.14
CA SER A 208 25.32 3.86 -8.57
C SER A 208 23.79 3.86 -8.62
N MET A 209 23.16 4.27 -7.52
CA MET A 209 21.70 4.44 -7.44
C MET A 209 21.26 5.65 -8.26
N PRO A 210 20.21 5.52 -9.09
CA PRO A 210 19.61 6.68 -9.73
C PRO A 210 19.02 7.60 -8.68
N LEU A 211 19.30 8.90 -8.82
CA LEU A 211 18.83 9.93 -7.89
C LEU A 211 17.86 10.89 -8.59
N THR A 212 16.85 11.34 -7.88
CA THR A 212 15.97 12.43 -8.29
C THR A 212 16.75 13.77 -8.30
N LYS A 213 16.18 14.79 -8.91
CA LYS A 213 16.75 16.17 -8.90
C LYS A 213 17.05 16.70 -7.48
N ASN A 214 16.38 16.17 -6.47
CA ASN A 214 16.54 16.55 -5.07
C ASN A 214 17.48 15.63 -4.29
N GLY A 215 18.26 14.76 -4.96
CA GLY A 215 19.26 13.87 -4.34
C GLY A 215 18.68 12.64 -3.61
N LYS A 216 17.37 12.36 -3.75
CA LYS A 216 16.75 11.14 -3.20
C LYS A 216 16.81 10.00 -4.23
N ILE A 217 16.85 8.75 -3.77
CA ILE A 217 16.81 7.57 -4.65
C ILE A 217 15.53 7.60 -5.50
N ASP A 218 15.70 7.44 -6.82
CA ASP A 218 14.60 7.42 -7.78
C ASP A 218 14.06 5.98 -7.97
N ARG A 219 13.07 5.61 -7.15
CA ARG A 219 12.41 4.31 -7.25
C ARG A 219 11.71 4.08 -8.59
N LYS A 220 11.26 5.14 -9.27
CA LYS A 220 10.61 5.01 -10.58
C LYS A 220 11.63 4.57 -11.62
N ALA A 221 12.82 5.19 -11.60
CA ALA A 221 13.92 4.79 -12.47
C ALA A 221 14.35 3.34 -12.20
N LEU A 222 14.51 2.93 -10.93
CA LEU A 222 14.82 1.54 -10.57
C LEU A 222 13.74 0.55 -11.04
N THR A 223 12.47 0.94 -10.96
CA THR A 223 11.36 0.11 -11.46
C THR A 223 11.42 -0.04 -12.98
N ALA A 224 11.73 1.03 -13.71
CA ALA A 224 11.90 1.00 -15.16
C ALA A 224 13.08 0.11 -15.57
N MET A 225 14.25 0.27 -14.94
CA MET A 225 15.43 -0.58 -15.15
C MET A 225 15.09 -2.07 -14.97
N TYR A 226 14.38 -2.42 -13.90
CA TYR A 226 13.99 -3.80 -13.66
C TYR A 226 13.00 -4.35 -14.70
N GLN A 227 12.15 -3.50 -15.27
CA GLN A 227 11.20 -3.90 -16.32
C GLN A 227 11.89 -4.08 -17.67
N GLU A 228 12.90 -3.28 -17.98
CA GLU A 228 13.68 -3.37 -19.23
C GLU A 228 14.54 -4.63 -19.27
N GLU A 229 15.15 -5.04 -18.15
CA GLU A 229 15.90 -6.30 -18.06
C GLU A 229 15.05 -7.56 -18.31
N LYS A 230 13.73 -7.44 -18.34
CA LYS A 230 12.80 -8.55 -18.53
C LYS A 230 12.30 -8.72 -19.96
N LYS A 231 12.62 -7.76 -20.83
CA LYS A 231 12.28 -7.83 -22.25
C LYS A 231 13.34 -8.60 -23.03
#